data_465301d90371f4de19c518666791e6fd
#
_entry.id   465301d90371f4de19c518666791e6fd
#
_cell.length_a   1.000
_cell.length_b   1.000
_cell.length_c   1.000
_cell.angle_alpha   90.00
_cell.angle_beta   90.00
_cell.angle_gamma   90.00
#
_symmetry.space_group_name_H-M   'P 1'
#
loop_
_entity.id
_entity.type
_entity.pdbx_description
1 polymer ?
#
loop_
_entity_poly.entity_id
_entity_poly.type
_entity_poly.pdbx_seq_one_letter_code
_entity_poly.pdbx_strand_id
1 'polypeptide(L)'
;MSETKQRKVTIVVSPRDRFSGLSHCIDNIYEHTDENLFDLIILDLGYPKDELIKAREALSGRANATILDYGLMIPLEGITRIRDEIQTPFTFLLDNDSRVSPNWLAPLIETGEKTGAAVISPLTLEKDGVDGAYTRNHVYTVEIRVVDVEGTSYLIEHKPYRRELPENLPKETTPTQAFELHGVMFRTSALQAIELPYMTIREHLDIGMQLKAKGELLFAEPRSIIYFDNLGTRAQLEDLRYFDLRWNKKIGKYSHDLFEKRWGYKWYAEQSVYNWCSRRRLYIYLRWMHIPISVANFLDRVVSGVKRRLFPLWDPLKNPIELSSLLYDKLDENKPVQLSHETRL
;
A
#
# COMPACT_ATOMS: atom_id res chain seq x y z
N MET A 1 -35.50 6.92 22.88
CA MET A 1 -34.76 7.56 21.77
C MET A 1 -33.49 6.74 21.62
N SER A 2 -33.35 5.96 20.57
CA SER A 2 -32.12 5.23 20.28
C SER A 2 -31.08 6.28 19.93
N GLU A 3 -30.01 6.41 20.72
CA GLU A 3 -28.81 7.14 20.31
C GLU A 3 -28.35 6.52 18.98
N THR A 4 -28.49 7.28 17.91
CA THR A 4 -27.87 6.92 16.64
C THR A 4 -26.36 6.96 16.89
N LYS A 5 -25.77 5.78 17.09
CA LYS A 5 -24.32 5.63 17.27
C LYS A 5 -23.65 6.29 16.07
N GLN A 6 -22.99 7.39 16.29
CA GLN A 6 -22.26 8.11 15.24
C GLN A 6 -21.17 7.18 14.71
N ARG A 7 -21.15 6.93 13.41
CA ARG A 7 -20.13 6.14 12.75
C ARG A 7 -18.76 6.76 12.94
N LYS A 8 -17.76 5.94 13.24
CA LYS A 8 -16.42 6.41 13.59
C LYS A 8 -15.45 6.39 12.43
N VAL A 9 -15.69 5.54 11.44
CA VAL A 9 -14.73 5.31 10.34
C VAL A 9 -15.45 5.32 9.00
N THR A 10 -14.86 5.98 8.01
CA THR A 10 -15.19 5.76 6.60
C THR A 10 -14.14 4.81 6.02
N ILE A 11 -14.56 3.63 5.59
CA ILE A 11 -13.71 2.68 4.87
C ILE A 11 -13.82 3.01 3.38
N VAL A 12 -12.68 3.32 2.77
CA VAL A 12 -12.56 3.62 1.33
C VAL A 12 -11.84 2.47 0.65
N VAL A 13 -12.54 1.73 -0.19
CA VAL A 13 -11.96 0.63 -0.96
C VAL A 13 -11.64 1.09 -2.38
N SER A 14 -10.41 0.87 -2.81
CA SER A 14 -9.94 1.18 -4.16
C SER A 14 -9.20 0.00 -4.80
N PRO A 15 -9.17 -0.12 -6.14
CA PRO A 15 -8.35 -1.13 -6.78
C PRO A 15 -6.86 -0.85 -6.56
N ARG A 16 -6.06 -1.89 -6.36
CA ARG A 16 -4.59 -1.76 -6.22
C ARG A 16 -3.86 -2.17 -7.49
N ASP A 17 -3.76 -3.46 -7.73
CA ASP A 17 -3.06 -4.05 -8.89
C ASP A 17 -4.03 -4.65 -9.89
N ARG A 18 -5.27 -4.87 -9.50
CA ARG A 18 -6.32 -5.55 -10.27
C ARG A 18 -7.71 -5.15 -9.81
N PHE A 19 -8.68 -5.43 -10.64
CA PHE A 19 -10.10 -5.23 -10.34
C PHE A 19 -10.74 -6.43 -9.62
N SER A 20 -10.28 -7.65 -9.94
CA SER A 20 -10.80 -8.88 -9.36
C SER A 20 -10.58 -8.95 -7.85
N GLY A 21 -11.58 -9.44 -7.12
CA GLY A 21 -11.53 -9.59 -5.67
C GLY A 21 -12.39 -8.60 -4.89
N LEU A 22 -12.99 -7.59 -5.53
CA LEU A 22 -13.76 -6.55 -4.87
C LEU A 22 -14.93 -7.12 -4.04
N SER A 23 -15.76 -8.01 -4.61
CA SER A 23 -16.91 -8.60 -3.88
C SER A 23 -16.44 -9.36 -2.64
N HIS A 24 -15.37 -10.13 -2.73
CA HIS A 24 -14.80 -10.84 -1.59
C HIS A 24 -14.24 -9.90 -0.50
N CYS A 25 -13.67 -8.75 -0.90
CA CYS A 25 -13.25 -7.73 0.04
C CYS A 25 -14.46 -7.15 0.79
N ILE A 26 -15.53 -6.82 0.07
CA ILE A 26 -16.78 -6.31 0.63
C ILE A 26 -17.38 -7.31 1.62
N ASP A 27 -17.59 -8.56 1.21
CA ASP A 27 -18.14 -9.61 2.07
C ASP A 27 -17.32 -9.76 3.35
N ASN A 28 -16.01 -9.77 3.25
CA ASN A 28 -15.11 -9.92 4.38
C ASN A 28 -15.16 -8.73 5.35
N ILE A 29 -15.32 -7.49 4.84
CA ILE A 29 -15.51 -6.31 5.68
C ILE A 29 -16.77 -6.48 6.54
N TYR A 30 -17.90 -6.83 5.93
CA TYR A 30 -19.17 -7.01 6.64
C TYR A 30 -19.21 -8.23 7.56
N GLU A 31 -18.46 -9.28 7.24
CA GLU A 31 -18.34 -10.47 8.10
C GLU A 31 -17.63 -10.16 9.42
N HIS A 32 -16.64 -9.24 9.38
CA HIS A 32 -15.73 -8.99 10.50
C HIS A 32 -15.86 -7.61 11.14
N THR A 33 -16.86 -6.81 10.72
CA THR A 33 -17.01 -5.44 11.21
C THR A 33 -18.47 -5.11 11.48
N ASP A 34 -18.75 -4.56 12.67
CA ASP A 34 -20.09 -4.03 12.99
C ASP A 34 -20.43 -2.87 12.05
N GLU A 35 -21.48 -3.00 11.24
CA GLU A 35 -21.90 -2.02 10.24
C GLU A 35 -22.31 -0.67 10.82
N ASN A 36 -22.58 -0.61 12.13
CA ASN A 36 -22.87 0.64 12.84
C ASN A 36 -21.60 1.48 13.11
N LEU A 37 -20.41 0.91 12.93
CA LEU A 37 -19.14 1.60 13.18
C LEU A 37 -18.61 2.35 11.96
N PHE A 38 -19.04 2.00 10.74
CA PHE A 38 -18.42 2.52 9.53
C PHE A 38 -19.41 2.93 8.44
N ASP A 39 -18.97 3.84 7.58
CA ASP A 39 -19.46 4.06 6.23
C ASP A 39 -18.51 3.38 5.24
N LEU A 40 -19.03 2.79 4.17
CA LEU A 40 -18.24 2.16 3.12
C LEU A 40 -18.36 2.93 1.82
N ILE A 41 -17.21 3.36 1.28
CA ILE A 41 -17.12 3.97 -0.05
C ILE A 41 -16.29 3.06 -0.94
N ILE A 42 -16.89 2.59 -2.02
CA ILE A 42 -16.18 1.89 -3.09
C ILE A 42 -15.86 2.91 -4.19
N LEU A 43 -14.58 3.09 -4.49
CA LEU A 43 -14.17 3.92 -5.61
C LEU A 43 -14.17 3.07 -6.89
N ASP A 44 -15.13 3.29 -7.75
CA ASP A 44 -15.10 2.73 -9.10
C ASP A 44 -14.11 3.53 -9.96
N LEU A 45 -12.91 2.97 -10.06
CA LEU A 45 -11.81 3.51 -10.86
C LEU A 45 -11.64 2.73 -12.17
N GLY A 46 -12.78 2.40 -12.79
CA GLY A 46 -12.87 1.72 -14.08
C GLY A 46 -13.06 0.20 -13.97
N TYR A 47 -13.72 -0.27 -12.90
CA TYR A 47 -14.06 -1.68 -12.73
C TYR A 47 -14.87 -2.22 -13.93
N PRO A 48 -14.64 -3.48 -14.33
CA PRO A 48 -15.48 -4.18 -15.27
C PRO A 48 -16.93 -4.26 -14.78
N LYS A 49 -17.89 -4.24 -15.70
CA LYS A 49 -19.33 -4.30 -15.36
C LYS A 49 -19.68 -5.51 -14.50
N ASP A 50 -19.09 -6.68 -14.79
CA ASP A 50 -19.35 -7.91 -14.04
C ASP A 50 -18.86 -7.83 -12.59
N GLU A 51 -17.72 -7.17 -12.34
CA GLU A 51 -17.23 -6.94 -10.99
C GLU A 51 -18.13 -5.96 -10.22
N LEU A 52 -18.63 -4.91 -10.89
CA LEU A 52 -19.58 -3.97 -10.30
C LEU A 52 -20.93 -4.62 -9.99
N ILE A 53 -21.41 -5.55 -10.83
CA ILE A 53 -22.63 -6.31 -10.56
C ILE A 53 -22.47 -7.12 -9.27
N LYS A 54 -21.39 -7.89 -9.15
CA LYS A 54 -21.07 -8.65 -7.94
C LYS A 54 -20.91 -7.76 -6.70
N ALA A 55 -20.27 -6.61 -6.84
CA ALA A 55 -20.13 -5.66 -5.75
C ALA A 55 -21.49 -5.10 -5.30
N ARG A 56 -22.39 -4.76 -6.25
CA ARG A 56 -23.76 -4.32 -5.93
C ARG A 56 -24.60 -5.39 -5.27
N GLU A 57 -24.43 -6.65 -5.68
CA GLU A 57 -25.07 -7.81 -5.03
C GLU A 57 -24.58 -7.96 -3.58
N ALA A 58 -23.27 -7.89 -3.34
CA ALA A 58 -22.68 -7.96 -1.99
C ALA A 58 -23.13 -6.78 -1.09
N LEU A 59 -23.45 -5.63 -1.68
CA LEU A 59 -23.93 -4.42 -0.99
C LEU A 59 -25.47 -4.38 -0.88
N SER A 60 -26.18 -5.37 -1.38
CA SER A 60 -27.64 -5.35 -1.36
C SER A 60 -28.18 -5.27 0.07
N GLY A 61 -29.03 -4.27 0.34
CA GLY A 61 -29.59 -4.02 1.67
C GLY A 61 -28.66 -3.29 2.66
N ARG A 62 -27.46 -2.91 2.26
CA ARG A 62 -26.51 -2.16 3.10
C ARG A 62 -26.71 -0.65 2.92
N ALA A 63 -27.30 0.00 3.92
CA ALA A 63 -27.58 1.45 3.88
C ALA A 63 -26.33 2.33 4.12
N ASN A 64 -25.24 1.73 4.61
CA ASN A 64 -23.99 2.43 4.93
C ASN A 64 -22.95 2.37 3.80
N ALA A 65 -23.33 1.94 2.58
CA ALA A 65 -22.40 1.78 1.47
C ALA A 65 -22.76 2.62 0.26
N THR A 66 -21.74 3.13 -0.43
CA THR A 66 -21.88 3.90 -1.67
C THR A 66 -20.78 3.48 -2.65
N ILE A 67 -21.15 3.38 -3.95
CA ILE A 67 -20.18 3.23 -5.05
C ILE A 67 -20.11 4.55 -5.79
N LEU A 68 -18.91 5.13 -5.90
CA LEU A 68 -18.63 6.37 -6.59
C LEU A 68 -17.84 6.10 -7.87
N ASP A 69 -18.41 6.43 -9.03
CA ASP A 69 -17.79 6.22 -10.34
C ASP A 69 -17.01 7.45 -10.78
N TYR A 70 -15.70 7.26 -10.94
CA TYR A 70 -14.79 8.29 -11.44
C TYR A 70 -14.07 7.88 -12.73
N GLY A 71 -14.36 6.70 -13.26
CA GLY A 71 -13.65 6.15 -14.41
C GLY A 71 -12.20 5.77 -14.11
N LEU A 72 -11.44 5.43 -15.14
CA LEU A 72 -10.08 4.88 -14.99
C LEU A 72 -9.09 5.94 -14.48
N MET A 73 -8.65 5.80 -13.24
CA MET A 73 -7.63 6.65 -12.60
C MET A 73 -6.85 5.90 -11.51
N ILE A 74 -5.78 6.51 -11.02
CA ILE A 74 -5.00 5.95 -9.90
C ILE A 74 -5.72 6.16 -8.56
N PRO A 75 -5.50 5.30 -7.53
CA PRO A 75 -6.22 5.36 -6.26
C PRO A 75 -6.17 6.72 -5.58
N LEU A 76 -5.00 7.32 -5.45
CA LEU A 76 -4.86 8.60 -4.76
C LEU A 76 -5.60 9.75 -5.45
N GLU A 77 -5.76 9.71 -6.77
CA GLU A 77 -6.58 10.67 -7.50
C GLU A 77 -8.06 10.52 -7.12
N GLY A 78 -8.56 9.28 -7.06
CA GLY A 78 -9.94 9.00 -6.62
C GLY A 78 -10.17 9.44 -5.17
N ILE A 79 -9.22 9.13 -4.27
CA ILE A 79 -9.30 9.54 -2.86
C ILE A 79 -9.28 11.06 -2.73
N THR A 80 -8.48 11.77 -3.52
CA THR A 80 -8.44 13.24 -3.52
C THR A 80 -9.81 13.86 -3.78
N ARG A 81 -10.65 13.22 -4.61
CA ARG A 81 -11.97 13.73 -4.98
C ARG A 81 -13.00 13.64 -3.86
N ILE A 82 -12.81 12.72 -2.91
CA ILE A 82 -13.81 12.45 -1.86
C ILE A 82 -13.35 12.87 -0.47
N ARG A 83 -12.06 13.01 -0.22
CA ARG A 83 -11.50 13.15 1.13
C ARG A 83 -12.09 14.31 1.93
N ASP A 84 -12.37 15.43 1.26
CA ASP A 84 -12.88 16.65 1.89
C ASP A 84 -14.38 16.53 2.27
N GLU A 85 -15.08 15.52 1.73
CA GLU A 85 -16.48 15.22 2.03
C GLU A 85 -16.63 14.21 3.20
N ILE A 86 -15.55 13.54 3.59
CA ILE A 86 -15.56 12.57 4.68
C ILE A 86 -15.72 13.27 6.02
N GLN A 87 -16.76 12.89 6.79
CA GLN A 87 -17.13 13.51 8.06
C GLN A 87 -16.82 12.65 9.29
N THR A 88 -16.51 11.37 9.10
CA THR A 88 -16.15 10.48 10.21
C THR A 88 -14.78 10.85 10.80
N PRO A 89 -14.54 10.63 12.10
CA PRO A 89 -13.25 10.95 12.76
C PRO A 89 -12.05 10.30 12.09
N PHE A 90 -12.25 9.09 11.55
CA PHE A 90 -11.19 8.31 10.90
C PHE A 90 -11.59 7.89 9.48
N THR A 91 -10.58 7.79 8.62
CA THR A 91 -10.69 7.25 7.26
C THR A 91 -9.76 6.06 7.13
N PHE A 92 -10.29 4.89 6.76
CA PHE A 92 -9.48 3.71 6.49
C PHE A 92 -9.38 3.47 4.98
N LEU A 93 -8.19 3.56 4.44
CA LEU A 93 -7.92 3.23 3.03
C LEU A 93 -7.60 1.73 2.94
N LEU A 94 -8.29 1.01 2.08
CA LEU A 94 -8.14 -0.44 1.90
C LEU A 94 -8.03 -0.80 0.43
N ASP A 95 -7.04 -1.61 0.08
CA ASP A 95 -6.93 -2.21 -1.24
C ASP A 95 -8.00 -3.29 -1.44
N ASN A 96 -8.60 -3.37 -2.63
CA ASN A 96 -9.64 -4.34 -2.97
C ASN A 96 -9.20 -5.81 -2.95
N ASP A 97 -7.90 -6.08 -2.87
CA ASP A 97 -7.30 -7.41 -2.74
C ASP A 97 -6.77 -7.70 -1.32
N SER A 98 -7.13 -6.86 -0.37
CA SER A 98 -6.86 -7.07 1.05
C SER A 98 -8.10 -7.63 1.77
N ARG A 99 -7.87 -8.32 2.89
CA ARG A 99 -8.90 -8.86 3.77
C ARG A 99 -8.60 -8.47 5.20
N VAL A 100 -9.63 -8.35 6.00
CA VAL A 100 -9.53 -7.97 7.41
C VAL A 100 -9.77 -9.19 8.31
N SER A 101 -9.10 -9.23 9.46
CA SER A 101 -9.31 -10.27 10.47
C SER A 101 -10.50 -9.93 11.39
N PRO A 102 -11.04 -10.89 12.16
CA PRO A 102 -12.01 -10.57 13.20
C PRO A 102 -11.52 -9.50 14.16
N ASN A 103 -12.39 -8.55 14.53
CA ASN A 103 -12.10 -7.45 15.48
C ASN A 103 -10.94 -6.51 15.08
N TRP A 104 -10.58 -6.44 13.82
CA TRP A 104 -9.43 -5.64 13.34
C TRP A 104 -9.58 -4.13 13.55
N LEU A 105 -10.82 -3.60 13.47
CA LEU A 105 -11.06 -2.15 13.44
C LEU A 105 -11.00 -1.52 14.85
N ALA A 106 -11.46 -2.23 15.87
CA ALA A 106 -11.54 -1.70 17.23
C ALA A 106 -10.18 -1.27 17.81
N PRO A 107 -9.08 -2.04 17.69
CA PRO A 107 -7.76 -1.60 18.16
C PRO A 107 -7.23 -0.34 17.45
N LEU A 108 -7.54 -0.18 16.15
CA LEU A 108 -7.15 1.02 15.41
C LEU A 108 -7.86 2.27 15.95
N ILE A 109 -9.18 2.18 16.15
CA ILE A 109 -9.97 3.28 16.72
C ILE A 109 -9.45 3.62 18.11
N GLU A 110 -9.28 2.62 18.98
CA GLU A 110 -8.76 2.82 20.35
C GLU A 110 -7.41 3.55 20.34
N THR A 111 -6.48 3.08 19.50
CA THR A 111 -5.16 3.71 19.37
C THR A 111 -5.27 5.13 18.83
N GLY A 112 -6.12 5.37 17.83
CA GLY A 112 -6.36 6.70 17.28
C GLY A 112 -6.92 7.68 18.32
N GLU A 113 -7.94 7.26 19.07
CA GLU A 113 -8.56 8.08 20.11
C GLU A 113 -7.59 8.37 21.27
N LYS A 114 -6.77 7.37 21.64
CA LYS A 114 -5.81 7.50 22.74
C LYS A 114 -4.61 8.39 22.41
N THR A 115 -4.08 8.28 21.19
CA THR A 115 -2.81 8.91 20.79
C THR A 115 -3.00 10.21 20.01
N GLY A 116 -4.15 10.40 19.37
CA GLY A 116 -4.38 11.48 18.41
C GLY A 116 -3.54 11.35 17.14
N ALA A 117 -2.95 10.20 16.88
CA ALA A 117 -2.07 9.96 15.73
C ALA A 117 -2.74 10.27 14.40
N ALA A 118 -1.96 10.77 13.46
CA ALA A 118 -2.42 11.01 12.09
C ALA A 118 -2.61 9.71 11.30
N VAL A 119 -1.78 8.70 11.56
CA VAL A 119 -1.83 7.39 10.91
C VAL A 119 -1.68 6.26 11.92
N ILE A 120 -2.51 5.24 11.77
CA ILE A 120 -2.38 3.96 12.48
C ILE A 120 -2.42 2.83 11.44
N SER A 121 -1.31 2.09 11.31
CA SER A 121 -1.19 0.96 10.40
C SER A 121 -1.50 -0.35 11.11
N PRO A 122 -2.34 -1.22 10.57
CA PRO A 122 -2.47 -2.59 11.06
C PRO A 122 -1.23 -3.40 10.73
N LEU A 123 -1.08 -4.54 11.39
CA LEU A 123 -0.15 -5.59 10.97
C LEU A 123 -0.64 -6.21 9.65
N THR A 124 0.14 -6.07 8.61
CA THR A 124 -0.18 -6.64 7.29
C THR A 124 0.55 -7.96 7.11
N LEU A 125 -0.21 -9.05 6.94
CA LEU A 125 0.35 -10.39 6.72
C LEU A 125 0.25 -10.78 5.25
N GLU A 126 1.32 -11.38 4.73
CA GLU A 126 1.38 -11.99 3.41
C GLU A 126 1.50 -13.52 3.51
N LYS A 127 1.16 -14.22 2.42
CA LYS A 127 1.30 -15.67 2.35
C LYS A 127 2.76 -16.12 2.39
N ASP A 128 3.02 -17.20 3.11
CA ASP A 128 4.30 -17.92 3.03
C ASP A 128 4.28 -18.87 1.84
N GLY A 129 4.61 -18.33 0.66
CA GLY A 129 4.47 -19.01 -0.62
C GLY A 129 3.06 -18.87 -1.23
N VAL A 130 2.83 -19.56 -2.34
CA VAL A 130 1.61 -19.42 -3.15
C VAL A 130 0.38 -20.05 -2.50
N ASP A 131 0.56 -21.23 -1.93
CA ASP A 131 -0.51 -22.01 -1.29
C ASP A 131 -0.39 -21.98 0.25
N GLY A 132 0.47 -21.09 0.77
CA GLY A 132 0.76 -20.99 2.20
C GLY A 132 -0.31 -20.20 2.95
N ALA A 133 -0.25 -20.32 4.28
CA ALA A 133 -1.04 -19.49 5.19
C ALA A 133 -0.46 -18.06 5.25
N TYR A 134 -1.26 -17.11 5.71
CA TYR A 134 -0.82 -15.72 5.96
C TYR A 134 -0.04 -15.64 7.26
N THR A 135 1.23 -15.96 7.20
CA THR A 135 2.09 -16.11 8.39
C THR A 135 3.29 -15.18 8.39
N ARG A 136 3.54 -14.46 7.30
CA ARG A 136 4.71 -13.58 7.20
C ARG A 136 4.29 -12.12 7.27
N ASN A 137 4.96 -11.36 8.11
CA ASN A 137 4.79 -9.92 8.13
C ASN A 137 5.26 -9.31 6.80
N HIS A 138 4.36 -8.59 6.13
CA HIS A 138 4.69 -7.79 4.96
C HIS A 138 5.35 -6.49 5.38
N VAL A 139 4.65 -5.72 6.20
CA VAL A 139 5.13 -4.48 6.81
C VAL A 139 4.47 -4.31 8.17
N TYR A 140 5.28 -4.02 9.18
CA TYR A 140 4.81 -3.61 10.49
C TYR A 140 5.25 -2.18 10.80
N THR A 141 6.55 -1.93 10.87
CA THR A 141 7.12 -0.59 11.00
C THR A 141 8.07 -0.30 9.87
N VAL A 142 8.20 0.98 9.55
CA VAL A 142 9.14 1.49 8.57
C VAL A 142 10.00 2.56 9.21
N GLU A 143 11.31 2.45 9.01
CA GLU A 143 12.29 3.48 9.33
C GLU A 143 12.78 4.12 8.02
N ILE A 144 12.79 5.44 7.97
CA ILE A 144 13.35 6.19 6.85
C ILE A 144 14.81 6.51 7.18
N ARG A 145 15.71 6.04 6.33
CA ARG A 145 17.15 6.29 6.45
C ARG A 145 17.65 7.05 5.22
N VAL A 146 18.54 7.99 5.42
CA VAL A 146 19.21 8.72 4.34
C VAL A 146 20.69 8.35 4.33
N VAL A 147 21.21 8.00 3.17
CA VAL A 147 22.60 7.62 2.97
C VAL A 147 23.18 8.44 1.82
N ASP A 148 24.32 9.07 2.07
CA ASP A 148 25.05 9.83 1.06
C ASP A 148 26.12 8.96 0.40
N VAL A 149 26.08 8.91 -0.92
CA VAL A 149 27.08 8.23 -1.74
C VAL A 149 27.52 9.18 -2.85
N GLU A 150 28.80 9.51 -2.88
CA GLU A 150 29.41 10.38 -3.91
C GLU A 150 28.64 11.68 -4.15
N GLY A 151 28.18 12.32 -3.08
CA GLY A 151 27.45 13.58 -3.16
C GLY A 151 25.96 13.44 -3.55
N THR A 152 25.45 12.22 -3.65
CA THR A 152 24.03 11.95 -3.89
C THR A 152 23.38 11.36 -2.64
N SER A 153 22.30 11.98 -2.16
CA SER A 153 21.53 11.50 -1.02
C SER A 153 20.45 10.51 -1.46
N TYR A 154 20.49 9.32 -0.92
CA TYR A 154 19.52 8.24 -1.17
C TYR A 154 18.62 8.03 0.02
N LEU A 155 17.30 7.94 -0.22
CA LEU A 155 16.34 7.56 0.80
C LEU A 155 16.12 6.05 0.76
N ILE A 156 16.27 5.42 1.91
CA ILE A 156 16.11 3.98 2.10
C ILE A 156 14.93 3.74 3.04
N GLU A 157 14.03 2.91 2.60
CA GLU A 157 12.92 2.39 3.37
C GLU A 157 13.36 1.11 4.07
N HIS A 158 13.76 1.24 5.33
CA HIS A 158 14.16 0.09 6.15
C HIS A 158 12.94 -0.50 6.85
N LYS A 159 12.71 -1.79 6.67
CA LYS A 159 11.61 -2.57 7.24
C LYS A 159 12.19 -3.62 8.19
N PRO A 160 12.44 -3.29 9.47
CA PRO A 160 13.21 -4.15 10.38
C PRO A 160 12.57 -5.52 10.60
N TYR A 161 11.25 -5.60 10.49
CA TYR A 161 10.50 -6.84 10.73
C TYR A 161 9.94 -7.49 9.45
N ARG A 162 10.47 -7.14 8.28
CA ARG A 162 9.97 -7.71 7.02
C ARG A 162 10.16 -9.22 6.98
N ARG A 163 9.07 -9.96 6.67
CA ARG A 163 9.00 -11.42 6.61
C ARG A 163 9.19 -12.14 7.94
N GLU A 164 9.24 -11.43 9.05
CA GLU A 164 9.22 -12.03 10.37
C GLU A 164 7.86 -12.69 10.67
N LEU A 165 7.87 -13.65 11.57
CA LEU A 165 6.64 -14.25 12.10
C LEU A 165 5.98 -13.29 13.10
N PRO A 166 4.64 -13.29 13.23
CA PRO A 166 3.92 -12.40 14.14
C PRO A 166 4.38 -12.49 15.62
N GLU A 167 4.81 -13.66 16.07
CA GLU A 167 5.32 -13.86 17.42
C GLU A 167 6.64 -13.13 17.72
N ASN A 168 7.42 -12.79 16.68
CA ASN A 168 8.67 -12.05 16.78
C ASN A 168 8.48 -10.53 16.72
N LEU A 169 7.26 -10.07 16.51
CA LEU A 169 6.97 -8.65 16.42
C LEU A 169 6.70 -8.04 17.79
N PRO A 170 6.91 -6.71 17.97
CA PRO A 170 6.43 -6.00 19.14
C PRO A 170 4.92 -6.25 19.34
N LYS A 171 4.50 -6.43 20.58
CA LYS A 171 3.08 -6.67 20.93
C LYS A 171 2.34 -5.40 21.30
N GLU A 172 3.07 -4.32 21.43
CA GLU A 172 2.55 -3.00 21.79
C GLU A 172 2.51 -2.10 20.55
N THR A 173 1.60 -1.14 20.59
CA THR A 173 1.56 -0.06 19.60
C THR A 173 2.94 0.59 19.47
N THR A 174 3.50 0.60 18.27
CA THR A 174 4.90 0.99 18.04
C THR A 174 4.98 2.19 17.09
N PRO A 175 5.78 3.22 17.40
CA PRO A 175 6.01 4.33 16.46
C PRO A 175 6.58 3.84 15.14
N THR A 176 6.14 4.47 14.03
CA THR A 176 6.66 4.20 12.68
C THR A 176 6.91 5.53 11.96
N GLN A 177 7.73 5.51 10.91
CA GLN A 177 8.02 6.72 10.13
C GLN A 177 7.32 6.74 8.76
N ALA A 178 6.86 5.58 8.32
CA ALA A 178 6.02 5.42 7.13
C ALA A 178 5.13 4.18 7.30
N PHE A 179 4.34 3.87 6.28
CA PHE A 179 3.35 2.79 6.27
C PHE A 179 3.17 2.28 4.84
N GLU A 180 2.40 1.21 4.66
CA GLU A 180 1.95 0.76 3.33
C GLU A 180 0.47 1.07 3.14
N LEU A 181 0.05 1.25 1.88
CA LEU A 181 -1.34 1.60 1.55
C LEU A 181 -2.27 0.38 1.37
N HIS A 182 -1.80 -0.84 1.67
CA HIS A 182 -2.65 -2.05 1.56
C HIS A 182 -3.85 -2.05 2.49
N GLY A 183 -3.72 -1.33 3.59
CA GLY A 183 -4.75 -1.02 4.57
C GLY A 183 -4.16 -0.12 5.64
N VAL A 184 -4.72 1.07 5.81
CA VAL A 184 -4.19 2.06 6.76
C VAL A 184 -5.28 3.02 7.22
N MET A 185 -5.32 3.32 8.51
CA MET A 185 -6.23 4.29 9.09
C MET A 185 -5.57 5.65 9.25
N PHE A 186 -6.26 6.67 8.77
CA PHE A 186 -5.92 8.08 8.98
C PHE A 186 -6.90 8.72 9.96
N ARG A 187 -6.41 9.61 10.80
CA ARG A 187 -7.27 10.67 11.33
C ARG A 187 -7.72 11.51 10.14
N THR A 188 -9.02 11.65 9.93
CA THR A 188 -9.59 12.26 8.71
C THR A 188 -9.05 13.69 8.51
N SER A 189 -8.99 14.50 9.56
CA SER A 189 -8.42 15.84 9.46
C SER A 189 -6.95 15.88 9.03
N ALA A 190 -6.16 14.87 9.36
CA ALA A 190 -4.77 14.77 8.91
C ALA A 190 -4.69 14.40 7.41
N LEU A 191 -5.56 13.49 6.95
CA LEU A 191 -5.68 13.15 5.53
C LEU A 191 -6.11 14.36 4.69
N GLN A 192 -7.04 15.16 5.19
CA GLN A 192 -7.52 16.40 4.54
C GLN A 192 -6.44 17.50 4.50
N ALA A 193 -5.53 17.52 5.47
CA ALA A 193 -4.48 18.54 5.60
C ALA A 193 -3.23 18.31 4.75
N ILE A 194 -3.11 17.19 4.05
CA ILE A 194 -1.95 16.85 3.20
C ILE A 194 -2.32 16.87 1.72
N GLU A 195 -1.33 17.00 0.86
CA GLU A 195 -1.48 16.78 -0.57
C GLU A 195 -1.35 15.27 -0.86
N LEU A 196 -2.33 14.70 -1.57
CA LEU A 196 -2.21 13.35 -2.09
C LEU A 196 -1.53 13.42 -3.47
N PRO A 197 -0.30 12.91 -3.61
CA PRO A 197 0.47 13.10 -4.82
C PRO A 197 -0.05 12.23 -5.98
N TYR A 198 0.05 12.74 -7.21
CA TYR A 198 -0.20 11.93 -8.40
C TYR A 198 0.97 10.96 -8.62
N MET A 199 1.04 9.95 -7.77
CA MET A 199 2.09 8.93 -7.76
C MET A 199 1.49 7.53 -7.74
N THR A 200 2.21 6.57 -8.32
CA THR A 200 1.89 5.14 -8.24
C THR A 200 2.98 4.35 -7.53
N ILE A 201 4.09 5.00 -7.21
CA ILE A 201 5.25 4.44 -6.52
C ILE A 201 5.73 5.49 -5.52
N ARG A 202 6.08 5.08 -4.29
CA ARG A 202 6.55 5.94 -3.20
C ARG A 202 5.50 6.91 -2.63
N GLU A 203 4.26 6.80 -3.04
CA GLU A 203 3.16 7.63 -2.55
C GLU A 203 3.03 7.59 -1.02
N HIS A 204 3.17 6.41 -0.44
CA HIS A 204 3.13 6.21 1.01
C HIS A 204 4.28 6.89 1.76
N LEU A 205 5.48 6.94 1.15
CA LEU A 205 6.62 7.66 1.71
C LEU A 205 6.42 9.17 1.63
N ASP A 206 5.94 9.67 0.49
CA ASP A 206 5.64 11.10 0.32
C ASP A 206 4.62 11.58 1.36
N ILE A 207 3.52 10.83 1.53
CA ILE A 207 2.50 11.11 2.54
C ILE A 207 3.09 11.05 3.96
N GLY A 208 3.87 10.02 4.27
CA GLY A 208 4.51 9.86 5.58
C GLY A 208 5.46 11.04 5.91
N MET A 209 6.24 11.48 4.92
CA MET A 209 7.14 12.62 5.07
C MET A 209 6.40 13.96 5.24
N GLN A 210 5.29 14.18 4.52
CA GLN A 210 4.44 15.35 4.72
C GLN A 210 3.86 15.40 6.14
N LEU A 211 3.33 14.29 6.63
CA LEU A 211 2.78 14.19 7.99
C LEU A 211 3.86 14.45 9.04
N LYS A 212 5.03 13.84 8.86
CA LYS A 212 6.17 14.04 9.76
C LYS A 212 6.65 15.50 9.77
N ALA A 213 6.70 16.16 8.60
CA ALA A 213 7.06 17.58 8.50
C ALA A 213 6.06 18.49 9.23
N LYS A 214 4.81 18.03 9.43
CA LYS A 214 3.79 18.71 10.23
C LYS A 214 3.83 18.34 11.72
N GLY A 215 4.79 17.51 12.16
CA GLY A 215 4.91 17.05 13.54
C GLY A 215 3.88 15.98 13.94
N GLU A 216 3.23 15.35 12.96
CA GLU A 216 2.22 14.33 13.20
C GLU A 216 2.85 12.99 13.62
N LEU A 217 2.11 12.25 14.46
CA LEU A 217 2.50 10.93 14.94
C LEU A 217 1.94 9.83 14.06
N LEU A 218 2.75 8.81 13.80
CA LEU A 218 2.39 7.60 13.07
C LEU A 218 2.70 6.39 13.94
N PHE A 219 1.76 5.44 14.01
CA PHE A 219 1.92 4.20 14.77
C PHE A 219 1.56 2.96 13.96
N ALA A 220 2.18 1.85 14.32
CA ALA A 220 1.77 0.50 13.93
C ALA A 220 1.05 -0.17 15.11
N GLU A 221 -0.11 -0.80 14.85
CA GLU A 221 -0.98 -1.45 15.84
C GLU A 221 -1.05 -2.95 15.57
N PRO A 222 -0.32 -3.79 16.34
CA PRO A 222 -0.20 -5.22 16.06
C PRO A 222 -1.46 -6.04 16.37
N ARG A 223 -2.41 -5.50 17.17
CA ARG A 223 -3.67 -6.15 17.48
C ARG A 223 -4.66 -6.11 16.31
N SER A 224 -4.44 -5.20 15.37
CA SER A 224 -5.20 -5.13 14.12
C SER A 224 -4.45 -5.88 13.02
N ILE A 225 -5.10 -6.84 12.38
CA ILE A 225 -4.47 -7.65 11.34
C ILE A 225 -5.25 -7.54 10.04
N ILE A 226 -4.54 -7.28 8.95
CA ILE A 226 -5.05 -7.42 7.59
C ILE A 226 -4.22 -8.44 6.82
N TYR A 227 -4.84 -9.08 5.84
CA TYR A 227 -4.22 -10.07 4.97
C TYR A 227 -4.08 -9.49 3.57
N PHE A 228 -2.87 -9.39 3.08
CA PHE A 228 -2.59 -8.94 1.73
C PHE A 228 -2.62 -10.13 0.77
N ASP A 229 -3.72 -10.27 0.02
CA ASP A 229 -3.95 -11.40 -0.89
C ASP A 229 -3.71 -11.03 -2.35
N ASN A 230 -2.48 -10.73 -2.69
CA ASN A 230 -2.09 -10.41 -4.06
C ASN A 230 -2.04 -11.63 -5.02
N LEU A 231 -2.16 -12.86 -4.51
CA LEU A 231 -2.00 -14.10 -5.26
C LEU A 231 -3.23 -15.00 -5.25
N GLY A 232 -4.17 -14.81 -4.32
CA GLY A 232 -5.27 -15.73 -4.07
C GLY A 232 -6.35 -15.73 -5.14
N THR A 233 -6.59 -14.60 -5.79
CA THR A 233 -7.62 -14.48 -6.84
C THR A 233 -6.99 -14.66 -8.21
N ARG A 234 -7.68 -15.39 -9.08
CA ARG A 234 -7.24 -15.57 -10.47
C ARG A 234 -7.31 -14.23 -11.21
N ALA A 235 -6.22 -13.86 -11.88
CA ALA A 235 -6.20 -12.69 -12.74
C ALA A 235 -7.16 -12.85 -13.93
N GLN A 236 -7.90 -11.77 -14.21
CA GLN A 236 -8.79 -11.64 -15.37
C GLN A 236 -8.12 -10.78 -16.44
N LEU A 237 -8.62 -10.82 -17.66
CA LEU A 237 -8.05 -10.02 -18.77
C LEU A 237 -8.20 -8.51 -18.49
N GLU A 238 -9.30 -8.12 -17.87
CA GLU A 238 -9.62 -6.76 -17.49
C GLU A 238 -8.64 -6.18 -16.47
N ASP A 239 -8.05 -7.04 -15.63
CA ASP A 239 -7.02 -6.64 -14.65
C ASP A 239 -5.79 -6.02 -15.33
N LEU A 240 -5.48 -6.44 -16.56
CA LEU A 240 -4.36 -5.88 -17.32
C LEU A 240 -4.49 -4.38 -17.56
N ARG A 241 -5.73 -3.90 -17.80
CA ARG A 241 -5.97 -2.49 -18.04
C ARG A 241 -5.59 -1.64 -16.83
N TYR A 242 -5.96 -2.08 -15.63
CA TYR A 242 -5.62 -1.38 -14.40
C TYR A 242 -4.15 -1.54 -14.04
N PHE A 243 -3.63 -2.76 -14.21
CA PHE A 243 -2.22 -3.03 -14.01
C PHE A 243 -1.32 -2.17 -14.91
N ASP A 244 -1.70 -1.99 -16.19
CA ASP A 244 -0.96 -1.14 -17.11
C ASP A 244 -1.01 0.35 -16.73
N LEU A 245 -2.05 0.82 -16.09
CA LEU A 245 -2.11 2.15 -15.51
C LEU A 245 -1.20 2.24 -14.27
N ARG A 246 -1.42 1.36 -13.28
CA ARG A 246 -0.74 1.36 -11.98
C ARG A 246 0.78 1.18 -12.10
N TRP A 247 1.20 0.27 -13.00
CA TRP A 247 2.61 -0.06 -13.25
C TRP A 247 3.14 0.52 -14.56
N ASN A 248 2.61 1.66 -14.97
CA ASN A 248 3.10 2.38 -16.14
C ASN A 248 4.47 2.98 -15.86
N LYS A 249 5.46 2.65 -16.74
CA LYS A 249 6.83 3.14 -16.57
C LYS A 249 6.94 4.68 -16.60
N LYS A 250 6.11 5.36 -17.40
CA LYS A 250 6.12 6.83 -17.46
C LYS A 250 5.60 7.45 -16.17
N ILE A 251 4.50 6.89 -15.62
CA ILE A 251 3.95 7.33 -14.34
C ILE A 251 4.92 6.98 -13.21
N GLY A 252 5.53 5.80 -13.23
CA GLY A 252 6.57 5.41 -12.27
C GLY A 252 7.76 6.37 -12.29
N LYS A 253 8.26 6.72 -13.49
CA LYS A 253 9.33 7.71 -13.61
C LYS A 253 8.89 9.08 -13.08
N TYR A 254 7.71 9.54 -13.46
CA TYR A 254 7.16 10.78 -12.95
C TYR A 254 7.06 10.78 -11.42
N SER A 255 6.64 9.67 -10.82
CA SER A 255 6.58 9.51 -9.36
C SER A 255 7.96 9.69 -8.71
N HIS A 256 9.01 9.10 -9.30
CA HIS A 256 10.37 9.28 -8.81
C HIS A 256 10.86 10.72 -8.97
N ASP A 257 10.66 11.32 -10.14
CA ASP A 257 11.08 12.69 -10.42
C ASP A 257 10.36 13.69 -9.48
N LEU A 258 9.07 13.47 -9.21
CA LEU A 258 8.29 14.32 -8.31
C LEU A 258 8.78 14.17 -6.86
N PHE A 259 9.04 12.93 -6.43
CA PHE A 259 9.56 12.66 -5.08
C PHE A 259 10.95 13.30 -4.89
N GLU A 260 11.86 13.12 -5.86
CA GLU A 260 13.20 13.73 -5.83
C GLU A 260 13.12 15.27 -5.80
N LYS A 261 12.26 15.85 -6.65
CA LYS A 261 12.04 17.30 -6.69
C LYS A 261 11.52 17.85 -5.35
N ARG A 262 10.62 17.10 -4.69
CA ARG A 262 9.97 17.55 -3.44
C ARG A 262 10.90 17.42 -2.23
N TRP A 263 11.64 16.31 -2.14
CA TRP A 263 12.40 15.95 -0.95
C TRP A 263 13.92 15.99 -1.12
N GLY A 264 14.45 16.08 -2.34
CA GLY A 264 15.88 16.09 -2.63
C GLY A 264 16.56 14.73 -2.55
N TYR A 265 15.80 13.63 -2.38
CA TYR A 265 16.35 12.29 -2.23
C TYR A 265 16.11 11.42 -3.45
N LYS A 266 17.13 10.66 -3.87
CA LYS A 266 17.00 9.61 -4.87
C LYS A 266 16.57 8.29 -4.24
N TRP A 267 15.94 7.45 -5.03
CA TRP A 267 15.70 6.07 -4.63
C TRP A 267 16.86 5.18 -5.09
N TYR A 268 17.39 4.38 -4.15
CA TYR A 268 18.48 3.44 -4.40
C TYR A 268 18.10 2.28 -5.32
N ALA A 269 16.83 1.94 -5.46
CA ALA A 269 16.34 0.76 -6.19
C ALA A 269 15.42 1.11 -7.38
N GLU A 270 15.57 2.29 -7.99
CA GLU A 270 14.72 2.76 -9.09
C GLU A 270 14.58 1.74 -10.23
N GLN A 271 15.70 1.18 -10.67
CA GLN A 271 15.70 0.18 -11.75
C GLN A 271 15.05 -1.15 -11.34
N SER A 272 15.12 -1.51 -10.06
CA SER A 272 14.44 -2.70 -9.54
C SER A 272 12.94 -2.57 -9.67
N VAL A 273 12.37 -1.39 -9.45
CA VAL A 273 10.94 -1.11 -9.64
C VAL A 273 10.54 -1.27 -11.09
N TYR A 274 11.28 -0.71 -12.04
CA TYR A 274 10.97 -0.87 -13.47
C TYR A 274 11.07 -2.32 -13.94
N ASN A 275 12.03 -3.07 -13.43
CA ASN A 275 12.14 -4.50 -13.68
C ASN A 275 10.97 -5.27 -13.09
N TRP A 276 10.52 -4.90 -11.90
CA TRP A 276 9.39 -5.53 -11.24
C TRP A 276 8.07 -5.27 -11.97
N CYS A 277 7.83 -4.04 -12.45
CA CYS A 277 6.69 -3.73 -13.32
C CYS A 277 6.62 -4.67 -14.54
N SER A 278 7.78 -4.90 -15.18
CA SER A 278 7.85 -5.79 -16.35
C SER A 278 7.57 -7.27 -16.01
N ARG A 279 7.96 -7.72 -14.80
CA ARG A 279 7.72 -9.08 -14.31
C ARG A 279 6.24 -9.33 -14.03
N ARG A 280 5.61 -8.43 -13.31
CA ARG A 280 4.19 -8.55 -12.96
C ARG A 280 3.30 -8.69 -14.19
N ARG A 281 3.60 -7.99 -15.27
CA ARG A 281 2.88 -8.14 -16.54
C ARG A 281 2.94 -9.58 -17.07
N LEU A 282 4.13 -10.17 -17.14
CA LEU A 282 4.27 -11.55 -17.57
C LEU A 282 3.47 -12.50 -16.69
N TYR A 283 3.56 -12.33 -15.37
CA TYR A 283 2.81 -13.13 -14.43
C TYR A 283 1.30 -13.07 -14.66
N ILE A 284 0.73 -11.87 -14.85
CA ILE A 284 -0.71 -11.68 -15.11
C ILE A 284 -1.11 -12.37 -16.43
N TYR A 285 -0.34 -12.22 -17.52
CA TYR A 285 -0.62 -12.91 -18.77
C TYR A 285 -0.59 -14.44 -18.63
N LEU A 286 0.40 -14.98 -17.93
CA LEU A 286 0.48 -16.42 -17.68
C LEU A 286 -0.72 -16.92 -16.86
N ARG A 287 -1.14 -16.17 -15.85
CA ARG A 287 -2.31 -16.51 -15.03
C ARG A 287 -3.62 -16.43 -15.83
N TRP A 288 -3.74 -15.45 -16.70
CA TRP A 288 -4.87 -15.34 -17.63
C TRP A 288 -4.92 -16.54 -18.59
N MET A 289 -3.79 -17.00 -19.10
CA MET A 289 -3.69 -18.20 -19.95
C MET A 289 -3.90 -19.52 -19.18
N HIS A 290 -4.34 -19.47 -17.93
CA HIS A 290 -4.55 -20.62 -17.06
C HIS A 290 -3.28 -21.40 -16.68
N ILE A 291 -2.11 -20.83 -16.88
CA ILE A 291 -0.85 -21.45 -16.47
C ILE A 291 -0.87 -21.60 -14.93
N PRO A 292 -0.56 -22.78 -14.38
CA PRO A 292 -0.48 -22.99 -12.94
C PRO A 292 0.45 -21.99 -12.26
N ILE A 293 0.10 -21.57 -11.03
CA ILE A 293 0.84 -20.55 -10.28
C ILE A 293 2.32 -20.91 -10.14
N SER A 294 2.63 -22.16 -9.82
CA SER A 294 4.00 -22.66 -9.70
C SER A 294 4.83 -22.46 -10.97
N VAL A 295 4.22 -22.76 -12.13
CA VAL A 295 4.84 -22.60 -13.44
C VAL A 295 4.99 -21.12 -13.80
N ALA A 296 3.95 -20.33 -13.55
CA ALA A 296 4.00 -18.88 -13.78
C ALA A 296 5.10 -18.21 -12.95
N ASN A 297 5.23 -18.56 -11.67
CA ASN A 297 6.29 -18.08 -10.78
C ASN A 297 7.68 -18.55 -11.25
N PHE A 298 7.81 -19.79 -11.70
CA PHE A 298 9.07 -20.29 -12.23
C PHE A 298 9.49 -19.51 -13.48
N LEU A 299 8.61 -19.35 -14.45
CA LEU A 299 8.90 -18.59 -15.69
C LEU A 299 9.23 -17.13 -15.38
N ASP A 300 8.52 -16.51 -14.45
CA ASP A 300 8.79 -15.14 -14.01
C ASP A 300 10.20 -15.02 -13.38
N ARG A 301 10.63 -15.99 -12.56
CA ARG A 301 12.00 -16.03 -12.00
C ARG A 301 13.06 -16.19 -13.09
N VAL A 302 12.83 -17.08 -14.06
CA VAL A 302 13.76 -17.31 -15.19
C VAL A 302 13.94 -16.03 -16.00
N VAL A 303 12.81 -15.42 -16.43
CA VAL A 303 12.84 -14.16 -17.20
C VAL A 303 13.54 -13.04 -16.41
N SER A 304 13.29 -12.96 -15.12
CA SER A 304 13.94 -11.96 -14.25
C SER A 304 15.44 -12.23 -14.08
N GLY A 305 15.85 -13.50 -14.00
CA GLY A 305 17.26 -13.87 -13.95
C GLY A 305 18.00 -13.49 -15.23
N VAL A 306 17.37 -13.75 -16.38
CA VAL A 306 17.91 -13.34 -17.69
C VAL A 306 18.01 -11.83 -17.81
N LYS A 307 16.94 -11.09 -17.48
CA LYS A 307 16.94 -9.61 -17.51
C LYS A 307 18.02 -9.00 -16.62
N ARG A 308 18.22 -9.52 -15.42
CA ARG A 308 19.27 -9.03 -14.51
C ARG A 308 20.68 -9.23 -15.07
N ARG A 309 20.91 -10.31 -15.81
CA ARG A 309 22.23 -10.59 -16.44
C ARG A 309 22.45 -9.75 -17.69
N LEU A 310 21.41 -9.47 -18.46
CA LEU A 310 21.51 -8.69 -19.70
C LEU A 310 21.49 -7.18 -19.43
N PHE A 311 20.88 -6.73 -18.34
CA PHE A 311 20.75 -5.31 -18.00
C PHE A 311 22.10 -4.58 -17.89
N PRO A 312 23.14 -5.13 -17.23
CA PRO A 312 24.46 -4.51 -17.17
C PRO A 312 25.13 -4.33 -18.53
N LEU A 313 24.75 -5.12 -19.54
CA LEU A 313 25.27 -4.98 -20.91
C LEU A 313 24.71 -3.75 -21.63
N TRP A 314 23.56 -3.24 -21.19
CA TRP A 314 22.87 -2.10 -21.80
C TRP A 314 23.05 -0.78 -21.03
N ASP A 315 23.31 -0.86 -19.73
CA ASP A 315 23.61 0.31 -18.90
C ASP A 315 24.62 -0.05 -17.80
N PRO A 316 25.91 -0.21 -18.17
CA PRO A 316 26.96 -0.64 -17.24
C PRO A 316 27.22 0.36 -16.10
N LEU A 317 26.80 1.64 -16.25
CA LEU A 317 27.00 2.69 -15.24
C LEU A 317 25.92 2.70 -14.14
N LYS A 318 24.83 1.94 -14.34
CA LYS A 318 23.68 1.87 -13.43
C LYS A 318 23.40 0.45 -12.98
N ASN A 319 24.37 -0.23 -12.39
CA ASN A 319 24.16 -1.53 -11.82
C ASN A 319 23.42 -1.39 -10.47
N PRO A 320 22.08 -1.64 -10.42
CA PRO A 320 21.30 -1.43 -9.21
C PRO A 320 21.65 -2.42 -8.09
N ILE A 321 22.26 -3.56 -8.43
CA ILE A 321 22.70 -4.56 -7.45
C ILE A 321 23.93 -4.05 -6.70
N GLU A 322 24.86 -3.48 -7.41
CA GLU A 322 26.09 -2.94 -6.82
C GLU A 322 25.80 -1.72 -5.95
N LEU A 323 24.94 -0.81 -6.44
CA LEU A 323 24.51 0.35 -5.66
C LEU A 323 23.72 -0.08 -4.40
N SER A 324 22.81 -1.05 -4.51
CA SER A 324 22.09 -1.58 -3.36
C SER A 324 23.02 -2.20 -2.32
N SER A 325 24.03 -2.97 -2.76
CA SER A 325 25.02 -3.56 -1.87
C SER A 325 25.80 -2.49 -1.10
N LEU A 326 26.34 -1.50 -1.81
CA LEU A 326 27.06 -0.38 -1.20
C LEU A 326 26.19 0.41 -0.19
N LEU A 327 24.91 0.56 -0.46
CA LEU A 327 23.99 1.27 0.42
C LEU A 327 23.63 0.43 1.66
N TYR A 328 23.47 -0.88 1.50
CA TYR A 328 23.22 -1.78 2.63
C TYR A 328 24.43 -1.91 3.55
N ASP A 329 25.64 -1.99 3.01
CA ASP A 329 26.88 -2.02 3.79
C ASP A 329 27.04 -0.75 4.65
N LYS A 330 26.59 0.40 4.13
CA LYS A 330 26.61 1.67 4.89
C LYS A 330 25.47 1.82 5.90
N LEU A 331 24.39 1.05 5.77
CA LEU A 331 23.26 1.11 6.71
C LEU A 331 23.63 0.64 8.13
N ASP A 332 24.54 -0.31 8.26
CA ASP A 332 25.00 -0.81 9.56
C ASP A 332 25.82 0.25 10.32
N GLU A 333 26.38 1.25 9.62
CA GLU A 333 27.18 2.33 10.18
C GLU A 333 26.36 3.55 10.62
N ASN A 334 25.10 3.70 10.16
CA ASN A 334 24.32 4.92 10.36
C ASN A 334 23.14 4.71 11.33
N LYS A 335 23.13 5.51 12.41
CA LYS A 335 21.98 5.65 13.31
C LYS A 335 20.75 6.22 12.56
N PRO A 336 19.51 5.93 13.01
CA PRO A 336 18.30 6.49 12.40
C PRO A 336 18.41 8.03 12.34
N VAL A 337 18.23 8.56 11.14
CA VAL A 337 18.24 10.01 10.92
C VAL A 337 16.95 10.58 11.50
N GLN A 338 17.04 11.38 12.54
CA GLN A 338 15.97 12.29 12.90
C GLN A 338 15.88 13.33 11.80
N LEU A 339 14.81 13.31 11.00
CA LEU A 339 14.51 14.41 10.10
C LEU A 339 14.29 15.65 10.97
N SER A 340 15.22 16.60 10.98
CA SER A 340 15.06 17.87 11.66
C SER A 340 13.95 18.68 10.96
N HIS A 341 13.24 19.52 11.72
CA HIS A 341 12.22 20.44 11.19
C HIS A 341 12.71 21.44 10.13
N GLU A 342 14.02 21.45 9.85
CA GLU A 342 14.66 22.35 8.91
C GLU A 342 14.78 21.81 7.48
N THR A 343 14.29 20.61 7.17
CA THR A 343 14.33 20.09 5.81
C THR A 343 13.31 20.83 4.96
N ARG A 344 13.80 21.72 4.17
CA ARG A 344 13.19 22.69 3.25
C ARG A 344 11.88 22.21 2.62
N LEU A 345 10.83 22.96 2.90
CA LEU A 345 9.62 23.05 2.08
C LEU A 345 9.92 23.72 0.75
#